data_ff43b81b20fee138bc5ebbefd65ccbb6
#
_entry.id   ff43b81b20fee138bc5ebbefd65ccbb6
#
_cell.length_a   1.000
_cell.length_b   1.000
_cell.length_c   1.000
_cell.angle_alpha   90.00
_cell.angle_beta   90.00
_cell.angle_gamma   90.00
#
_symmetry.space_group_name_H-M   'P 1'
#
loop_
_entity.id
_entity.type
_entity.pdbx_description
1 polymer ?
#
loop_
_entity_poly.entity_id
_entity_poly.type
_entity_poly.pdbx_seq_one_letter_code
_entity_poly.pdbx_strand_id
1 'polypeptide(L)'
;MRKPLFYATITKTFEHKKGGKDVYLSSEYLKQFDKDLYYKILLLESFEDQAWHTAAQLAQVVQLDARSVSKYLNELSKNYQQFSGKTHPLFTKNHRSGYNFYDTLDSIEHERFLIYLVQSTLKFQLLHDIFFEEFHTMYQFAQKHYISESTAHRKINEWKQQLQTYGIRLQRGTYIAQGEEEIIRLYLHMTFWQLFRGKIWPFETISQMDVKNMAEHIMAFFNVRLNEIKKRRLEY
;
A
#
# COMPACT_ATOMS: atom_id res chain seq x y z
N MET A 1 -5.35 30.89 -4.68
CA MET A 1 -4.38 30.51 -5.72
C MET A 1 -3.16 29.85 -5.09
N ARG A 2 -3.20 28.52 -4.82
CA ARG A 2 -2.04 27.70 -4.33
C ARG A 2 -1.92 26.37 -5.09
N LYS A 3 -2.45 26.29 -6.34
CA LYS A 3 -2.42 25.08 -7.19
C LYS A 3 -1.00 24.62 -7.63
N PRO A 4 0.03 25.49 -7.86
CA PRO A 4 1.30 25.00 -8.40
C PRO A 4 2.14 24.17 -7.44
N LEU A 5 2.06 24.41 -6.12
CA LEU A 5 2.89 23.70 -5.14
C LEU A 5 2.44 22.25 -4.92
N PHE A 6 1.14 22.01 -4.97
CA PHE A 6 0.52 20.71 -4.79
C PHE A 6 0.89 19.75 -5.95
N TYR A 7 0.76 20.20 -7.19
CA TYR A 7 1.17 19.43 -8.36
C TYR A 7 2.68 19.16 -8.36
N ALA A 8 3.50 20.13 -7.97
CA ALA A 8 4.96 19.95 -7.89
C ALA A 8 5.40 18.98 -6.78
N THR A 9 4.69 18.94 -5.65
CA THR A 9 4.97 17.99 -4.57
C THR A 9 4.58 16.57 -4.99
N ILE A 10 3.41 16.41 -5.60
CA ILE A 10 2.94 15.10 -6.10
C ILE A 10 3.86 14.61 -7.21
N THR A 11 4.20 15.42 -8.23
CA THR A 11 5.06 15.00 -9.33
C THR A 11 6.49 14.66 -8.89
N LYS A 12 7.08 15.38 -7.93
CA LYS A 12 8.40 15.05 -7.38
C LYS A 12 8.45 13.71 -6.66
N THR A 13 7.38 13.30 -6.00
CA THR A 13 7.27 11.97 -5.35
C THR A 13 7.23 10.84 -6.40
N PHE A 14 6.95 11.13 -7.67
CA PHE A 14 6.73 10.16 -8.75
C PHE A 14 7.92 9.94 -9.69
N GLU A 15 8.98 10.76 -9.64
CA GLU A 15 10.09 10.70 -10.61
C GLU A 15 11.33 9.91 -10.15
N HIS A 16 11.30 9.19 -9.04
CA HIS A 16 12.46 8.40 -8.62
C HIS A 16 12.58 7.09 -9.43
N LYS A 17 13.17 7.21 -10.64
CA LYS A 17 13.83 6.10 -11.33
C LYS A 17 15.16 5.79 -10.63
N LYS A 18 15.23 4.75 -9.82
CA LYS A 18 16.49 4.08 -9.52
C LYS A 18 16.58 2.80 -10.34
N GLY A 19 17.49 2.83 -11.35
CA GLY A 19 18.11 1.65 -11.93
C GLY A 19 17.17 0.54 -12.41
N GLY A 20 16.40 0.74 -13.51
CA GLY A 20 15.94 -0.35 -14.39
C GLY A 20 15.01 -1.44 -13.85
N LYS A 21 14.80 -1.54 -12.55
CA LYS A 21 13.79 -2.41 -11.93
C LYS A 21 12.57 -1.56 -11.57
N ASP A 22 11.41 -1.99 -11.99
CA ASP A 22 10.14 -1.42 -11.53
C ASP A 22 10.04 -1.65 -10.02
N VAL A 23 10.48 -0.66 -9.22
CA VAL A 23 10.22 -0.66 -7.78
C VAL A 23 8.71 -0.49 -7.64
N TYR A 24 8.02 -1.57 -7.29
CA TYR A 24 6.56 -1.66 -7.24
C TYR A 24 5.90 -0.60 -6.34
N LEU A 25 6.63 -0.11 -5.33
CA LEU A 25 6.18 0.94 -4.42
C LEU A 25 7.38 1.86 -4.14
N SER A 26 7.21 3.18 -4.25
CA SER A 26 8.29 4.04 -3.79
C SER A 26 8.45 3.86 -2.29
N SER A 27 9.65 3.51 -1.84
CA SER A 27 9.97 3.27 -0.43
C SER A 27 9.57 4.43 0.48
N GLU A 28 9.65 5.65 -0.04
CA GLU A 28 9.27 6.86 0.69
C GLU A 28 7.75 7.00 0.85
N TYR A 29 6.97 6.69 -0.18
CA TYR A 29 5.51 6.69 -0.09
C TYR A 29 5.00 5.64 0.91
N LEU A 30 5.54 4.41 0.87
CA LEU A 30 5.21 3.36 1.83
C LEU A 30 5.51 3.75 3.27
N LYS A 31 6.66 4.36 3.51
CA LYS A 31 7.05 4.82 4.84
C LYS A 31 6.09 5.87 5.39
N GLN A 32 5.59 6.76 4.51
CA GLN A 32 4.56 7.74 4.88
C GLN A 32 3.18 7.10 5.02
N PHE A 33 2.88 6.10 4.19
CA PHE A 33 1.60 5.41 4.23
C PHE A 33 1.46 4.56 5.49
N ASP A 34 2.36 3.59 5.69
CA ASP A 34 2.41 2.75 6.88
C ASP A 34 3.84 2.28 7.15
N LYS A 35 4.38 2.68 8.31
CA LYS A 35 5.77 2.41 8.69
C LYS A 35 6.05 0.91 8.90
N ASP A 36 5.09 0.17 9.46
CA ASP A 36 5.27 -1.27 9.70
C ASP A 36 5.26 -2.03 8.37
N LEU A 37 4.35 -1.66 7.45
CA LEU A 37 4.33 -2.18 6.08
C LEU A 37 5.65 -1.91 5.36
N TYR A 38 6.18 -0.69 5.45
CA TYR A 38 7.45 -0.32 4.85
C TYR A 38 8.59 -1.24 5.27
N TYR A 39 8.73 -1.51 6.58
CA TYR A 39 9.78 -2.41 7.06
C TYR A 39 9.55 -3.86 6.66
N LYS A 40 8.31 -4.33 6.62
CA LYS A 40 7.97 -5.67 6.12
C LYS A 40 8.36 -5.84 4.65
N ILE A 41 8.10 -4.85 3.80
CA ILE A 41 8.46 -4.89 2.39
C ILE A 41 9.98 -4.84 2.21
N LEU A 42 10.69 -3.95 2.90
CA LEU A 42 12.16 -3.93 2.83
C LEU A 42 12.80 -5.25 3.26
N LEU A 43 12.27 -5.88 4.31
CA LEU A 43 12.74 -7.18 4.74
C LEU A 43 12.46 -8.26 3.68
N LEU A 44 11.28 -8.25 3.07
CA LEU A 44 10.92 -9.20 2.02
C LEU A 44 11.85 -9.06 0.80
N GLU A 45 12.14 -7.83 0.35
CA GLU A 45 13.06 -7.52 -0.73
C GLU A 45 14.51 -7.93 -0.41
N SER A 46 14.90 -7.93 0.88
CA SER A 46 16.25 -8.33 1.30
C SER A 46 16.56 -9.81 1.04
N PHE A 47 15.56 -10.64 0.73
CA PHE A 47 15.73 -12.06 0.40
C PHE A 47 15.61 -12.38 -1.10
N GLU A 48 15.56 -11.35 -1.96
CA GLU A 48 15.54 -11.59 -3.43
C GLU A 48 16.77 -12.31 -3.95
N ASP A 49 17.90 -12.20 -3.25
CA ASP A 49 19.15 -12.93 -3.55
C ASP A 49 19.12 -14.41 -3.16
N GLN A 50 18.04 -14.87 -2.51
CA GLN A 50 17.85 -16.24 -1.99
C GLN A 50 18.96 -16.71 -1.03
N ALA A 51 19.68 -15.78 -0.44
CA ALA A 51 20.77 -16.06 0.49
C ALA A 51 20.28 -16.11 1.95
N TRP A 52 21.13 -16.67 2.80
CA TRP A 52 20.95 -16.66 4.24
C TRP A 52 21.39 -15.32 4.82
N HIS A 53 20.52 -14.70 5.62
CA HIS A 53 20.80 -13.43 6.27
C HIS A 53 20.62 -13.54 7.79
N THR A 54 21.63 -13.13 8.54
CA THR A 54 21.49 -13.02 10.00
C THR A 54 20.60 -11.84 10.37
N ALA A 55 19.95 -11.90 11.54
CA ALA A 55 19.16 -10.78 12.02
C ALA A 55 19.97 -9.47 12.15
N ALA A 56 21.27 -9.57 12.42
CA ALA A 56 22.17 -8.42 12.51
C ALA A 56 22.43 -7.79 11.12
N GLN A 57 22.62 -8.60 10.07
CA GLN A 57 22.76 -8.10 8.70
C GLN A 57 21.48 -7.42 8.22
N LEU A 58 20.33 -8.06 8.42
CA LEU A 58 19.03 -7.44 8.09
C LEU A 58 18.78 -6.15 8.88
N ALA A 59 19.16 -6.12 10.16
CA ALA A 59 19.05 -4.93 11.00
C ALA A 59 19.82 -3.72 10.43
N GLN A 60 21.00 -3.94 9.85
CA GLN A 60 21.77 -2.91 9.17
C GLN A 60 21.08 -2.41 7.89
N VAL A 61 20.50 -3.33 7.09
CA VAL A 61 19.80 -2.97 5.84
C VAL A 61 18.57 -2.11 6.13
N VAL A 62 17.74 -2.52 7.10
CA VAL A 62 16.48 -1.83 7.42
C VAL A 62 16.62 -0.72 8.47
N GLN A 63 17.83 -0.53 9.02
CA GLN A 63 18.13 0.45 10.09
C GLN A 63 17.23 0.27 11.33
N LEU A 64 17.09 -0.97 11.77
CA LEU A 64 16.37 -1.36 12.98
C LEU A 64 17.27 -2.21 13.89
N ASP A 65 16.81 -2.49 15.10
CA ASP A 65 17.44 -3.48 15.96
C ASP A 65 17.06 -4.92 15.56
N ALA A 66 17.91 -5.90 15.90
CA ALA A 66 17.72 -7.30 15.53
C ALA A 66 16.44 -7.92 16.14
N ARG A 67 15.96 -7.40 17.29
CA ARG A 67 14.70 -7.87 17.90
C ARG A 67 13.50 -7.43 17.07
N SER A 68 13.49 -6.17 16.61
CA SER A 68 12.47 -5.65 15.71
C SER A 68 12.46 -6.39 14.38
N VAL A 69 13.63 -6.70 13.80
CA VAL A 69 13.74 -7.54 12.59
C VAL A 69 13.09 -8.90 12.81
N SER A 70 13.45 -9.60 13.90
CA SER A 70 12.88 -10.91 14.21
C SER A 70 11.36 -10.84 14.40
N LYS A 71 10.85 -9.77 15.00
CA LYS A 71 9.40 -9.52 15.14
C LYS A 71 8.74 -9.41 13.76
N TYR A 72 9.27 -8.56 12.87
CA TYR A 72 8.69 -8.37 11.52
C TYR A 72 8.76 -9.63 10.65
N LEU A 73 9.84 -10.42 10.73
CA LEU A 73 9.92 -11.70 10.02
C LEU A 73 8.88 -12.71 10.50
N ASN A 74 8.63 -12.76 11.82
CA ASN A 74 7.57 -13.59 12.38
C ASN A 74 6.17 -13.11 11.94
N GLU A 75 5.94 -11.80 11.89
CA GLU A 75 4.68 -11.23 11.41
C GLU A 75 4.49 -11.50 9.91
N LEU A 76 5.53 -11.34 9.09
CA LEU A 76 5.50 -11.71 7.66
C LEU A 76 5.14 -13.17 7.46
N SER A 77 5.73 -14.09 8.25
CA SER A 77 5.39 -15.51 8.19
C SER A 77 3.92 -15.78 8.53
N LYS A 78 3.38 -15.11 9.55
CA LYS A 78 1.94 -15.21 9.89
C LYS A 78 1.05 -14.65 8.77
N ASN A 79 1.40 -13.48 8.24
CA ASN A 79 0.67 -12.89 7.12
C ASN A 79 0.69 -13.80 5.89
N TYR A 80 1.83 -14.45 5.61
CA TYR A 80 1.95 -15.36 4.48
C TYR A 80 1.11 -16.63 4.68
N GLN A 81 1.10 -17.21 5.88
CA GLN A 81 0.24 -18.35 6.21
C GLN A 81 -1.26 -18.01 6.01
N GLN A 82 -1.68 -16.81 6.44
CA GLN A 82 -3.05 -16.34 6.23
C GLN A 82 -3.38 -16.12 4.75
N PHE A 83 -2.43 -15.56 3.99
CA PHE A 83 -2.57 -15.30 2.57
C PHE A 83 -2.62 -16.59 1.74
N SER A 84 -1.68 -17.50 1.97
CA SER A 84 -1.48 -18.70 1.14
C SER A 84 -2.28 -19.92 1.59
N GLY A 85 -2.77 -19.92 2.83
CA GLY A 85 -3.36 -21.10 3.48
C GLY A 85 -2.35 -22.20 3.84
N LYS A 86 -1.03 -21.97 3.60
CA LYS A 86 0.03 -22.92 3.91
C LYS A 86 0.28 -22.98 5.42
N THR A 87 0.66 -24.15 5.92
CA THR A 87 0.95 -24.34 7.36
C THR A 87 2.40 -24.01 7.73
N HIS A 88 3.33 -24.06 6.76
CA HIS A 88 4.73 -23.72 7.00
C HIS A 88 4.95 -22.20 7.04
N PRO A 89 5.99 -21.73 7.75
CA PRO A 89 6.30 -20.30 7.78
C PRO A 89 6.91 -19.84 6.44
N LEU A 90 6.88 -18.53 6.18
CA LEU A 90 7.56 -17.94 5.01
C LEU A 90 9.08 -18.09 5.08
N PHE A 91 9.64 -17.97 6.29
CA PHE A 91 11.09 -18.05 6.51
C PHE A 91 11.45 -19.25 7.35
N THR A 92 12.48 -19.98 6.94
CA THR A 92 13.20 -20.93 7.79
C THR A 92 14.27 -20.21 8.60
N LYS A 93 14.57 -20.73 9.79
CA LYS A 93 15.58 -20.16 10.70
C LYS A 93 16.64 -21.18 11.03
N ASN A 94 17.92 -20.80 10.86
CA ASN A 94 19.07 -21.56 11.30
C ASN A 94 19.87 -20.75 12.34
N HIS A 95 20.34 -21.40 13.40
CA HIS A 95 21.07 -20.73 14.48
C HIS A 95 22.38 -20.05 14.05
N ARG A 96 23.05 -20.59 13.03
CA ARG A 96 24.35 -20.07 12.55
C ARG A 96 24.16 -19.12 11.34
N SER A 97 23.29 -19.49 10.41
CA SER A 97 23.13 -18.79 9.13
C SER A 97 22.07 -17.70 9.16
N GLY A 98 21.15 -17.72 10.14
CA GLY A 98 20.07 -16.73 10.26
C GLY A 98 18.77 -17.19 9.61
N TYR A 99 18.23 -16.40 8.70
CA TYR A 99 16.94 -16.60 8.03
C TYR A 99 17.13 -16.76 6.53
N ASN A 100 16.27 -17.55 5.90
CA ASN A 100 16.09 -17.61 4.45
C ASN A 100 14.63 -17.97 4.16
N PHE A 101 14.17 -17.82 2.92
CA PHE A 101 12.86 -18.32 2.52
C PHE A 101 12.78 -19.84 2.76
N TYR A 102 11.61 -20.28 3.23
CA TYR A 102 11.32 -21.71 3.32
C TYR A 102 11.12 -22.30 1.91
N ASP A 103 10.23 -21.66 1.12
CA ASP A 103 10.05 -21.92 -0.30
C ASP A 103 10.26 -20.62 -1.09
N THR A 104 10.81 -20.73 -2.28
CA THR A 104 10.95 -19.59 -3.18
C THR A 104 9.56 -19.12 -3.66
N LEU A 105 9.27 -17.86 -3.47
CA LEU A 105 8.09 -17.24 -4.04
C LEU A 105 8.33 -16.98 -5.53
N ASP A 106 7.41 -17.40 -6.39
CA ASP A 106 7.44 -16.95 -7.77
C ASP A 106 7.02 -15.46 -7.85
N SER A 107 7.26 -14.82 -9.00
CA SER A 107 6.99 -13.40 -9.17
C SER A 107 5.50 -13.03 -9.00
N ILE A 108 4.60 -13.93 -9.34
CA ILE A 108 3.15 -13.73 -9.24
C ILE A 108 2.71 -13.86 -7.78
N GLU A 109 3.17 -14.89 -7.09
CA GLU A 109 2.88 -15.11 -5.66
C GLU A 109 3.45 -13.97 -4.81
N HIS A 110 4.68 -13.54 -5.10
CA HIS A 110 5.31 -12.40 -4.45
C HIS A 110 4.49 -11.12 -4.61
N GLU A 111 4.08 -10.79 -5.84
CA GLU A 111 3.26 -9.62 -6.14
C GLU A 111 1.90 -9.67 -5.41
N ARG A 112 1.21 -10.80 -5.46
CA ARG A 112 -0.07 -11.00 -4.77
C ARG A 112 0.09 -10.86 -3.25
N PHE A 113 1.19 -11.36 -2.70
CA PHE A 113 1.46 -11.23 -1.28
C PHE A 113 1.75 -9.78 -0.87
N LEU A 114 2.50 -9.02 -1.67
CA LEU A 114 2.70 -7.58 -1.43
C LEU A 114 1.36 -6.83 -1.39
N ILE A 115 0.46 -7.12 -2.31
CA ILE A 115 -0.87 -6.51 -2.35
C ILE A 115 -1.69 -6.88 -1.12
N TYR A 116 -1.67 -8.16 -0.74
CA TYR A 116 -2.31 -8.63 0.50
C TYR A 116 -1.77 -7.87 1.72
N LEU A 117 -0.46 -7.67 1.83
CA LEU A 117 0.15 -6.90 2.92
C LEU A 117 -0.36 -5.46 2.95
N VAL A 118 -0.49 -4.80 1.80
CA VAL A 118 -1.05 -3.44 1.71
C VAL A 118 -2.50 -3.43 2.19
N GLN A 119 -3.34 -4.33 1.65
CA GLN A 119 -4.77 -4.41 1.96
C GLN A 119 -5.04 -4.77 3.43
N SER A 120 -4.14 -5.52 4.06
CA SER A 120 -4.25 -5.90 5.48
C SER A 120 -3.88 -4.78 6.46
N THR A 121 -3.35 -3.64 5.99
CA THR A 121 -3.06 -2.51 6.89
C THR A 121 -4.32 -1.80 7.36
N LEU A 122 -4.36 -1.43 8.64
CA LEU A 122 -5.49 -0.66 9.18
C LEU A 122 -5.73 0.65 8.45
N LYS A 123 -4.67 1.27 7.93
CA LYS A 123 -4.79 2.51 7.17
C LYS A 123 -5.48 2.31 5.83
N PHE A 124 -5.15 1.21 5.11
CA PHE A 124 -5.84 0.88 3.88
C PHE A 124 -7.32 0.54 4.14
N GLN A 125 -7.60 -0.21 5.18
CA GLN A 125 -8.95 -0.56 5.58
C GLN A 125 -9.79 0.69 5.96
N LEU A 126 -9.22 1.63 6.70
CA LEU A 126 -9.86 2.92 6.98
C LEU A 126 -10.11 3.73 5.71
N LEU A 127 -9.11 3.79 4.82
CA LEU A 127 -9.24 4.48 3.54
C LEU A 127 -10.37 3.87 2.72
N HIS A 128 -10.37 2.55 2.58
CA HIS A 128 -11.40 1.82 1.86
C HIS A 128 -12.78 2.09 2.44
N ASP A 129 -12.99 1.78 3.72
CA ASP A 129 -14.30 1.90 4.37
C ASP A 129 -14.84 3.35 4.30
N ILE A 130 -13.98 4.37 4.44
CA ILE A 130 -14.40 5.77 4.41
C ILE A 130 -14.76 6.25 2.99
N PHE A 131 -13.95 5.91 1.98
CA PHE A 131 -14.18 6.41 0.63
C PHE A 131 -15.18 5.59 -0.18
N PHE A 132 -15.46 4.35 0.24
CA PHE A 132 -16.53 3.51 -0.34
C PHE A 132 -17.79 3.49 0.52
N GLU A 133 -17.91 4.43 1.50
CA GLU A 133 -19.11 4.61 2.34
C GLU A 133 -19.50 3.39 3.20
N GLU A 134 -18.53 2.51 3.46
CA GLU A 134 -18.71 1.33 4.34
C GLU A 134 -18.42 1.65 5.82
N PHE A 135 -17.89 2.84 6.08
CA PHE A 135 -17.54 3.26 7.43
C PHE A 135 -18.78 3.75 8.20
N HIS A 136 -19.15 3.05 9.24
CA HIS A 136 -20.29 3.44 10.08
C HIS A 136 -19.85 4.11 11.38
N THR A 137 -19.14 3.39 12.25
CA THR A 137 -18.66 3.93 13.53
C THR A 137 -17.26 3.42 13.84
N MET A 138 -16.53 4.19 14.67
CA MET A 138 -15.21 3.77 15.15
C MET A 138 -15.27 2.48 15.96
N TYR A 139 -16.33 2.29 16.72
CA TYR A 139 -16.60 1.06 17.47
C TYR A 139 -16.71 -0.16 16.54
N GLN A 140 -17.55 -0.08 15.51
CA GLN A 140 -17.74 -1.17 14.55
C GLN A 140 -16.46 -1.47 13.78
N PHE A 141 -15.71 -0.43 13.36
CA PHE A 141 -14.42 -0.60 12.72
C PHE A 141 -13.43 -1.32 13.65
N ALA A 142 -13.34 -0.92 14.92
CA ALA A 142 -12.47 -1.56 15.90
C ALA A 142 -12.84 -3.03 16.12
N GLN A 143 -14.14 -3.35 16.20
CA GLN A 143 -14.64 -4.73 16.30
C GLN A 143 -14.30 -5.55 15.04
N LYS A 144 -14.59 -5.02 13.85
CA LYS A 144 -14.30 -5.67 12.55
C LYS A 144 -12.81 -6.08 12.45
N HIS A 145 -11.91 -5.26 12.97
CA HIS A 145 -10.45 -5.46 12.87
C HIS A 145 -9.79 -5.99 14.14
N TYR A 146 -10.57 -6.39 15.15
CA TYR A 146 -10.07 -6.94 16.43
C TYR A 146 -9.04 -6.06 17.12
N ILE A 147 -9.27 -4.74 17.13
CA ILE A 147 -8.42 -3.75 17.77
C ILE A 147 -9.19 -2.93 18.83
N SER A 148 -8.48 -2.22 19.70
CA SER A 148 -9.13 -1.28 20.61
C SER A 148 -9.58 -0.01 19.87
N GLU A 149 -10.68 0.61 20.32
CA GLU A 149 -11.13 1.90 19.79
C GLU A 149 -10.04 2.97 19.88
N SER A 150 -9.25 2.96 20.96
CA SER A 150 -8.12 3.88 21.11
C SER A 150 -7.08 3.70 20.02
N THR A 151 -6.81 2.47 19.58
CA THR A 151 -5.92 2.19 18.46
C THR A 151 -6.52 2.70 17.15
N ALA A 152 -7.81 2.46 16.91
CA ALA A 152 -8.51 2.97 15.72
C ALA A 152 -8.50 4.50 15.69
N HIS A 153 -8.83 5.17 16.81
CA HIS A 153 -8.78 6.62 16.93
C HIS A 153 -7.39 7.21 16.69
N ARG A 154 -6.34 6.57 17.19
CA ARG A 154 -4.96 7.01 16.94
C ARG A 154 -4.64 6.93 15.44
N LYS A 155 -4.94 5.81 14.78
CA LYS A 155 -4.67 5.61 13.34
C LYS A 155 -5.43 6.59 12.46
N ILE A 156 -6.71 6.83 12.73
CA ILE A 156 -7.47 7.81 11.95
C ILE A 156 -6.99 9.25 12.18
N ASN A 157 -6.55 9.59 13.40
CA ASN A 157 -6.01 10.92 13.68
C ASN A 157 -4.65 11.14 12.99
N GLU A 158 -3.77 10.14 12.96
CA GLU A 158 -2.54 10.17 12.16
C GLU A 158 -2.86 10.44 10.68
N TRP A 159 -3.87 9.76 10.15
CA TRP A 159 -4.28 9.93 8.76
C TRP A 159 -4.95 11.28 8.48
N LYS A 160 -5.81 11.79 9.39
CA LYS A 160 -6.39 13.13 9.30
C LYS A 160 -5.34 14.22 9.13
N GLN A 161 -4.24 14.14 9.88
CA GLN A 161 -3.14 15.10 9.76
C GLN A 161 -2.52 15.07 8.35
N GLN A 162 -2.35 13.88 7.77
CA GLN A 162 -1.86 13.74 6.40
C GLN A 162 -2.87 14.29 5.38
N LEU A 163 -4.15 13.98 5.50
CA LEU A 163 -5.20 14.48 4.62
C LEU A 163 -5.28 16.01 4.62
N GLN A 164 -5.10 16.65 5.80
CA GLN A 164 -5.08 18.10 5.91
C GLN A 164 -3.99 18.78 5.07
N THR A 165 -2.86 18.13 4.84
CA THR A 165 -1.80 18.66 3.96
C THR A 165 -2.26 18.81 2.51
N TYR A 166 -3.26 18.04 2.13
CA TYR A 166 -3.92 18.09 0.81
C TYR A 166 -5.21 18.93 0.81
N GLY A 167 -5.56 19.56 1.93
CA GLY A 167 -6.82 20.31 2.06
C GLY A 167 -8.05 19.43 2.26
N ILE A 168 -7.87 18.12 2.47
CA ILE A 168 -8.96 17.17 2.72
C ILE A 168 -9.19 17.06 4.23
N ARG A 169 -10.45 17.15 4.65
CA ARG A 169 -10.87 17.00 6.05
C ARG A 169 -11.87 15.86 6.17
N LEU A 170 -11.86 15.16 7.30
CA LEU A 170 -12.89 14.20 7.63
C LEU A 170 -13.89 14.83 8.60
N GLN A 171 -15.15 14.82 8.24
CA GLN A 171 -16.24 15.35 9.06
C GLN A 171 -16.28 14.63 10.43
N ARG A 172 -16.49 15.39 11.48
CA ARG A 172 -16.57 14.82 12.83
C ARG A 172 -17.82 13.93 12.97
N GLY A 173 -17.63 12.72 13.46
CA GLY A 173 -18.69 11.75 13.69
C GLY A 173 -18.96 10.82 12.51
N THR A 174 -19.19 11.35 11.32
CA THR A 174 -19.48 10.57 10.09
C THR A 174 -18.23 10.17 9.33
N TYR A 175 -17.11 10.87 9.52
CA TYR A 175 -15.85 10.71 8.80
C TYR A 175 -15.93 10.88 7.28
N ILE A 176 -17.01 11.44 6.76
CA ILE A 176 -17.13 11.76 5.34
C ILE A 176 -16.04 12.75 4.93
N ALA A 177 -15.39 12.48 3.80
CA ALA A 177 -14.33 13.33 3.25
C ALA A 177 -14.92 14.66 2.74
N GLN A 178 -14.33 15.77 3.16
CA GLN A 178 -14.70 17.14 2.78
C GLN A 178 -13.50 17.86 2.20
N GLY A 179 -13.69 18.57 1.09
CA GLY A 179 -12.66 19.31 0.38
C GLY A 179 -13.10 19.61 -1.05
N GLU A 180 -12.18 20.13 -1.85
CA GLU A 180 -12.40 20.26 -3.30
C GLU A 180 -12.48 18.85 -3.91
N GLU A 181 -13.55 18.55 -4.63
CA GLU A 181 -13.80 17.22 -5.20
C GLU A 181 -12.66 16.76 -6.11
N GLU A 182 -12.12 17.65 -6.93
CA GLU A 182 -10.97 17.37 -7.78
C GLU A 182 -9.74 16.90 -6.98
N ILE A 183 -9.52 17.49 -5.80
CA ILE A 183 -8.40 17.14 -4.93
C ILE A 183 -8.65 15.78 -4.27
N ILE A 184 -9.87 15.50 -3.83
CA ILE A 184 -10.24 14.21 -3.25
C ILE A 184 -10.04 13.09 -4.29
N ARG A 185 -10.58 13.28 -5.50
CA ARG A 185 -10.43 12.32 -6.61
C ARG A 185 -8.95 12.10 -6.96
N LEU A 186 -8.18 13.17 -7.07
CA LEU A 186 -6.75 13.08 -7.36
C LEU A 186 -6.01 12.34 -6.26
N TYR A 187 -6.30 12.63 -4.99
CA TYR A 187 -5.70 11.94 -3.84
C TYR A 187 -5.98 10.43 -3.90
N LEU A 188 -7.23 10.03 -4.14
CA LEU A 188 -7.62 8.62 -4.28
C LEU A 188 -6.91 7.94 -5.45
N HIS A 189 -7.03 8.54 -6.65
CA HIS A 189 -6.36 8.03 -7.85
C HIS A 189 -4.87 7.81 -7.60
N MET A 190 -4.19 8.81 -7.02
CA MET A 190 -2.76 8.71 -6.75
C MET A 190 -2.44 7.63 -5.71
N THR A 191 -3.26 7.53 -4.66
CA THR A 191 -3.08 6.52 -3.61
C THR A 191 -3.26 5.11 -4.16
N PHE A 192 -4.36 4.85 -4.84
CA PHE A 192 -4.61 3.54 -5.43
C PHE A 192 -3.59 3.18 -6.51
N TRP A 193 -3.25 4.13 -7.39
CA TRP A 193 -2.19 3.91 -8.37
C TRP A 193 -0.84 3.58 -7.72
N GLN A 194 -0.46 4.28 -6.65
CA GLN A 194 0.79 3.97 -5.93
C GLN A 194 0.76 2.60 -5.27
N LEU A 195 -0.36 2.22 -4.67
CA LEU A 195 -0.48 0.96 -3.97
C LEU A 195 -0.58 -0.25 -4.91
N PHE A 196 -1.23 -0.11 -6.07
CA PHE A 196 -1.56 -1.25 -6.92
C PHE A 196 -0.92 -1.22 -8.31
N ARG A 197 -0.44 -0.07 -8.80
CA ARG A 197 0.23 0.07 -10.10
C ARG A 197 -0.53 -0.55 -11.29
N GLY A 198 -1.84 -0.58 -11.23
CA GLY A 198 -2.67 -1.23 -12.26
C GLY A 198 -2.60 -2.76 -12.26
N LYS A 199 -2.05 -3.37 -11.21
CA LYS A 199 -1.91 -4.83 -11.08
C LYS A 199 -3.18 -5.50 -10.58
N ILE A 200 -3.91 -4.81 -9.71
CA ILE A 200 -5.22 -5.24 -9.21
C ILE A 200 -6.21 -4.11 -9.42
N TRP A 201 -7.43 -4.49 -9.78
CA TRP A 201 -8.58 -3.61 -9.76
C TRP A 201 -9.16 -3.58 -8.33
N PRO A 202 -9.07 -2.46 -7.61
CA PRO A 202 -9.46 -2.42 -6.19
C PRO A 202 -10.93 -2.08 -5.97
N PHE A 203 -11.70 -1.84 -7.03
CA PHE A 203 -13.08 -1.34 -6.95
C PHE A 203 -14.07 -2.49 -7.16
N GLU A 204 -14.80 -2.89 -6.11
CA GLU A 204 -15.74 -4.00 -6.17
C GLU A 204 -17.03 -3.67 -6.93
N THR A 205 -17.50 -2.42 -6.79
CA THR A 205 -18.77 -1.95 -7.37
C THR A 205 -18.65 -1.40 -8.79
N ILE A 206 -17.42 -1.19 -9.27
CA ILE A 206 -17.15 -0.60 -10.58
C ILE A 206 -16.49 -1.65 -11.47
N SER A 207 -17.12 -1.96 -12.60
CA SER A 207 -16.57 -2.91 -13.58
C SER A 207 -15.31 -2.35 -14.24
N GLN A 208 -14.19 -3.07 -14.13
CA GLN A 208 -12.95 -2.71 -14.82
C GLN A 208 -13.15 -2.65 -16.34
N MET A 209 -13.96 -3.54 -16.90
CA MET A 209 -14.24 -3.59 -18.33
C MET A 209 -14.97 -2.33 -18.78
N ASP A 210 -15.95 -1.84 -18.00
CA ASP A 210 -16.72 -0.65 -18.37
C ASP A 210 -15.83 0.60 -18.33
N VAL A 211 -14.96 0.72 -17.33
CA VAL A 211 -14.00 1.84 -17.24
C VAL A 211 -13.00 1.77 -18.39
N LYS A 212 -12.51 0.60 -18.74
CA LYS A 212 -11.61 0.41 -19.91
C LYS A 212 -12.27 0.84 -21.21
N ASN A 213 -13.50 0.41 -21.44
CA ASN A 213 -14.29 0.80 -22.62
C ASN A 213 -14.48 2.32 -22.66
N MET A 214 -14.82 2.93 -21.52
CA MET A 214 -14.96 4.39 -21.42
C MET A 214 -13.63 5.09 -21.73
N ALA A 215 -12.52 4.64 -21.17
CA ALA A 215 -11.20 5.21 -21.44
C ALA A 215 -10.83 5.12 -22.92
N GLU A 216 -11.12 4.01 -23.59
CA GLU A 216 -10.92 3.84 -25.04
C GLU A 216 -11.77 4.82 -25.86
N HIS A 217 -13.03 5.02 -25.51
CA HIS A 217 -13.89 6.01 -26.15
C HIS A 217 -13.36 7.45 -25.97
N ILE A 218 -12.92 7.81 -24.76
CA ILE A 218 -12.33 9.12 -24.49
C ILE A 218 -11.06 9.33 -25.30
N MET A 219 -10.17 8.34 -25.35
CA MET A 219 -8.94 8.41 -26.15
C MET A 219 -9.24 8.57 -27.65
N ALA A 220 -10.24 7.85 -28.16
CA ALA A 220 -10.67 7.96 -29.55
C ALA A 220 -11.26 9.35 -29.84
N PHE A 221 -12.13 9.85 -28.98
CA PHE A 221 -12.76 11.16 -29.14
C PHE A 221 -11.74 12.30 -29.18
N PHE A 222 -10.76 12.28 -28.30
CA PHE A 222 -9.70 13.29 -28.25
C PHE A 222 -8.51 13.00 -29.17
N ASN A 223 -8.55 11.91 -29.94
CA ASN A 223 -7.44 11.44 -30.78
C ASN A 223 -6.11 11.31 -30.04
N VAL A 224 -6.16 10.81 -28.80
CA VAL A 224 -4.99 10.64 -27.93
C VAL A 224 -4.51 9.21 -27.98
N ARG A 225 -3.19 9.03 -28.19
CA ARG A 225 -2.54 7.72 -28.12
C ARG A 225 -1.72 7.62 -26.84
N LEU A 226 -2.05 6.68 -25.97
CA LEU A 226 -1.34 6.39 -24.75
C LEU A 226 -0.65 5.02 -24.84
N ASN A 227 0.51 4.88 -24.20
CA ASN A 227 1.10 3.56 -23.98
C ASN A 227 0.31 2.79 -22.91
N GLU A 228 0.53 1.49 -22.79
CA GLU A 228 -0.22 0.62 -21.88
C GLU A 228 -0.19 1.08 -20.40
N ILE A 229 0.95 1.60 -19.93
CA ILE A 229 1.07 2.12 -18.55
C ILE A 229 0.17 3.35 -18.36
N LYS A 230 0.19 4.27 -19.32
CA LYS A 230 -0.65 5.48 -19.27
C LYS A 230 -2.13 5.16 -19.42
N LYS A 231 -2.48 4.16 -20.25
CA LYS A 231 -3.87 3.66 -20.35
C LYS A 231 -4.35 3.12 -19.01
N ARG A 232 -3.61 2.19 -18.41
CA ARG A 232 -3.94 1.65 -17.08
C ARG A 232 -4.06 2.73 -16.02
N ARG A 233 -3.21 3.75 -16.08
CA ARG A 233 -3.30 4.88 -15.15
C ARG A 233 -4.55 5.74 -15.37
N LEU A 234 -5.05 5.83 -16.60
CA LEU A 234 -6.30 6.54 -16.92
C LEU A 234 -7.53 5.77 -16.41
N GLU A 235 -7.46 4.45 -16.38
CA GLU A 235 -8.54 3.57 -15.91
C GLU A 235 -8.72 3.64 -14.37
N TYR A 236 -7.65 3.92 -13.61
CA TYR A 236 -7.68 4.04 -12.16
C TYR A 236 -8.26 5.36 -11.67
#